data_d27b1a7a49114197c755d056f94ae9ee
#
_entry.id   d27b1a7a49114197c755d056f94ae9ee
#
_cell.length_a   1.000
_cell.length_b   1.000
_cell.length_c   1.000
_cell.angle_alpha   90.00
_cell.angle_beta   90.00
_cell.angle_gamma   90.00
#
_symmetry.space_group_name_H-M   'P 1'
#
loop_
_entity.id
_entity.type
_entity.pdbx_description
1 polymer ?
#
loop_
_entity_poly.entity_id
_entity_poly.type
_entity_poly.pdbx_seq_one_letter_code
_entity_poly.pdbx_strand_id
1 'polypeptide(L)'
;MEFKAQIMDEAAVQRSLARLTHEIIERNKGIDNILLVGIRRRGLPLAERIAANVMKFEGADIPVGHMDITLYRDDLSEIASLPDAGEAHFPGGVTGRDVILVDDVIYTGRTARAAMEGVFAAGRPSSIQLCVLVDRGHRELPIRADYVGKNIPTSRDEMISVTVPQVDGVPLGVKLFSLR
;
A
#
# COMPACT_ATOMS: atom_id res chain seq x y z
N MET A 1 8.62 -23.39 -5.26
CA MET A 1 8.86 -22.16 -4.47
C MET A 1 9.41 -22.58 -3.12
N GLU A 2 10.60 -22.12 -2.77
CA GLU A 2 11.33 -22.51 -1.57
C GLU A 2 11.49 -21.32 -0.63
N PHE A 3 11.23 -21.55 0.67
CA PHE A 3 11.44 -20.52 1.70
C PHE A 3 12.93 -20.25 1.87
N LYS A 4 13.33 -18.98 1.81
CA LYS A 4 14.73 -18.54 2.00
C LYS A 4 14.96 -17.89 3.34
N ALA A 5 14.13 -16.92 3.71
CA ALA A 5 14.32 -16.17 4.94
C ALA A 5 13.05 -15.47 5.41
N GLN A 6 12.93 -15.30 6.71
CA GLN A 6 12.02 -14.32 7.30
C GLN A 6 12.74 -12.98 7.38
N ILE A 7 12.22 -11.98 6.68
CA ILE A 7 12.84 -10.65 6.59
C ILE A 7 12.35 -9.73 7.71
N MET A 8 11.06 -9.81 8.03
CA MET A 8 10.45 -9.07 9.13
C MET A 8 9.44 -9.96 9.84
N ASP A 9 9.55 -10.02 11.16
CA ASP A 9 8.52 -10.57 12.03
C ASP A 9 7.43 -9.51 12.31
N GLU A 10 6.40 -9.88 13.05
CA GLU A 10 5.29 -8.99 13.39
C GLU A 10 5.77 -7.72 14.11
N ALA A 11 6.67 -7.86 15.09
CA ALA A 11 7.19 -6.72 15.83
C ALA A 11 7.98 -5.76 14.93
N ALA A 12 8.77 -6.29 13.99
CA ALA A 12 9.52 -5.49 13.03
C ALA A 12 8.57 -4.74 12.06
N VAL A 13 7.51 -5.38 11.59
CA VAL A 13 6.51 -4.73 10.74
C VAL A 13 5.79 -3.62 11.52
N GLN A 14 5.38 -3.87 12.76
CA GLN A 14 4.73 -2.87 13.60
C GLN A 14 5.63 -1.65 13.84
N ARG A 15 6.91 -1.83 14.10
CA ARG A 15 7.87 -0.73 14.24
C ARG A 15 8.03 0.06 12.94
N SER A 16 8.08 -0.62 11.80
CA SER A 16 8.14 0.04 10.49
C SER A 16 6.89 0.87 10.22
N LEU A 17 5.70 0.35 10.51
CA LEU A 17 4.44 1.08 10.33
C LEU A 17 4.36 2.30 11.26
N ALA A 18 4.84 2.20 12.50
CA ALA A 18 4.92 3.33 13.42
C ALA A 18 5.84 4.43 12.88
N ARG A 19 7.01 4.06 12.37
CA ARG A 19 7.95 5.01 11.73
C ARG A 19 7.33 5.66 10.50
N LEU A 20 6.71 4.89 9.62
CA LEU A 20 6.02 5.41 8.43
C LEU A 20 4.91 6.38 8.81
N THR A 21 4.16 6.10 9.88
CA THR A 21 3.12 6.98 10.38
C THR A 21 3.70 8.35 10.79
N HIS A 22 4.81 8.37 11.52
CA HIS A 22 5.49 9.61 11.89
C HIS A 22 6.01 10.38 10.66
N GLU A 23 6.59 9.69 9.68
CA GLU A 23 7.05 10.30 8.43
C GLU A 23 5.89 10.95 7.64
N ILE A 24 4.74 10.28 7.59
CA ILE A 24 3.52 10.79 6.95
C ILE A 24 3.04 12.07 7.63
N ILE A 25 2.92 12.06 8.96
CA ILE A 25 2.48 13.21 9.74
C ILE A 25 3.42 14.40 9.55
N GLU A 26 4.72 14.15 9.62
CA GLU A 26 5.74 15.21 9.48
C GLU A 26 5.74 15.83 8.08
N ARG A 27 5.75 15.01 7.03
CA ARG A 27 5.76 15.50 5.65
C ARG A 27 4.52 16.31 5.30
N ASN A 28 3.36 15.91 5.80
CA ASN A 28 2.09 16.59 5.55
C ASN A 28 1.79 17.71 6.54
N LYS A 29 2.69 17.99 7.48
CA LYS A 29 2.54 19.03 8.51
C LYS A 29 1.25 18.88 9.33
N GLY A 30 0.93 17.67 9.69
CA GLY A 30 -0.30 17.29 10.37
C GLY A 30 -1.13 16.30 9.56
N ILE A 31 -2.38 16.15 9.95
CA ILE A 31 -3.27 15.09 9.43
C ILE A 31 -4.56 15.62 8.79
N ASP A 32 -4.79 16.93 8.81
CA ASP A 32 -6.11 17.51 8.53
C ASP A 32 -6.62 17.26 7.11
N ASN A 33 -5.71 17.13 6.14
CA ASN A 33 -6.07 16.97 4.73
C ASN A 33 -5.78 15.57 4.17
N ILE A 34 -5.36 14.63 5.02
CA ILE A 34 -4.97 13.27 4.61
C ILE A 34 -6.18 12.39 4.36
N LEU A 35 -6.14 11.65 3.27
CA LEU A 35 -6.95 10.48 3.01
C LEU A 35 -6.04 9.27 2.74
N LEU A 36 -6.05 8.29 3.63
CA LEU A 36 -5.37 7.01 3.36
C LEU A 36 -6.25 6.16 2.44
N VAL A 37 -5.64 5.55 1.44
CA VAL A 37 -6.33 4.64 0.51
C VAL A 37 -5.54 3.33 0.42
N GLY A 38 -6.08 2.27 1.02
CA GLY A 38 -5.51 0.94 0.94
C GLY A 38 -5.78 0.29 -0.42
N ILE A 39 -4.73 -0.14 -1.10
CA ILE A 39 -4.87 -0.93 -2.32
C ILE A 39 -5.18 -2.38 -1.93
N ARG A 40 -6.33 -2.86 -2.34
CA ARG A 40 -6.78 -4.21 -1.96
C ARG A 40 -5.87 -5.28 -2.59
N ARG A 41 -5.55 -6.37 -1.87
CA ARG A 41 -6.19 -6.77 -0.60
C ARG A 41 -5.37 -6.35 0.63
N ARG A 42 -4.04 -6.44 0.60
CA ARG A 42 -3.18 -6.26 1.80
C ARG A 42 -2.91 -4.80 2.15
N GLY A 43 -3.02 -3.90 1.20
CA GLY A 43 -2.86 -2.47 1.46
C GLY A 43 -3.91 -1.90 2.42
N LEU A 44 -5.16 -2.39 2.38
CA LEU A 44 -6.20 -1.91 3.28
C LEU A 44 -5.91 -2.20 4.75
N PRO A 45 -5.61 -3.43 5.19
CA PRO A 45 -5.21 -3.68 6.58
C PRO A 45 -3.98 -2.88 7.03
N LEU A 46 -3.03 -2.63 6.14
CA LEU A 46 -1.87 -1.80 6.45
C LEU A 46 -2.26 -0.33 6.64
N ALA A 47 -3.14 0.20 5.79
CA ALA A 47 -3.68 1.56 5.93
C ALA A 47 -4.45 1.72 7.24
N GLU A 48 -5.26 0.74 7.63
CA GLU A 48 -5.99 0.73 8.91
C GLU A 48 -5.04 0.75 10.10
N ARG A 49 -3.93 0.03 10.05
CA ARG A 49 -2.89 0.07 11.09
C ARG A 49 -2.20 1.43 11.18
N ILE A 50 -1.93 2.06 10.05
CA ILE A 50 -1.40 3.43 10.01
C ILE A 50 -2.41 4.40 10.64
N ALA A 51 -3.69 4.30 10.31
CA ALA A 51 -4.74 5.13 10.91
C ALA A 51 -4.85 4.92 12.43
N ALA A 52 -4.73 3.68 12.91
CA ALA A 52 -4.69 3.37 14.34
C ALA A 52 -3.47 4.01 15.03
N ASN A 53 -2.32 4.03 14.37
CA ASN A 53 -1.12 4.72 14.86
C ASN A 53 -1.33 6.25 14.90
N VAL A 54 -1.99 6.83 13.89
CA VAL A 54 -2.34 8.26 13.90
C VAL A 54 -3.22 8.59 15.11
N MET A 55 -4.25 7.79 15.38
CA MET A 55 -5.08 7.96 16.57
C MET A 55 -4.24 7.91 17.86
N LYS A 56 -3.32 6.96 17.94
CA LYS A 56 -2.41 6.81 19.08
C LYS A 56 -1.47 8.01 19.28
N PHE A 57 -0.95 8.58 18.19
CA PHE A 57 0.07 9.63 18.24
C PHE A 57 -0.52 11.04 18.28
N GLU A 58 -1.63 11.27 17.57
CA GLU A 58 -2.25 12.58 17.38
C GLU A 58 -3.59 12.74 18.14
N GLY A 59 -4.17 11.64 18.60
CA GLY A 59 -5.46 11.65 19.28
C GLY A 59 -6.65 11.98 18.39
N ALA A 60 -6.51 11.83 17.08
CA ALA A 60 -7.55 12.12 16.09
C ALA A 60 -7.60 11.06 14.99
N ASP A 61 -8.79 10.83 14.47
CA ASP A 61 -9.01 9.92 13.35
C ASP A 61 -8.67 10.57 12.01
N ILE A 62 -8.19 9.75 11.08
CA ILE A 62 -8.11 10.11 9.66
C ILE A 62 -8.94 9.14 8.82
N PRO A 63 -9.53 9.62 7.70
CA PRO A 63 -10.33 8.74 6.85
C PRO A 63 -9.46 7.69 6.16
N VAL A 64 -10.00 6.48 6.07
CA VAL A 64 -9.40 5.35 5.36
C VAL A 64 -10.37 4.89 4.29
N GLY A 65 -9.94 5.01 3.05
CA GLY A 65 -10.59 4.43 1.89
C GLY A 65 -9.88 3.19 1.40
N HIS A 66 -10.44 2.58 0.40
CA HIS A 66 -9.86 1.44 -0.29
C HIS A 66 -10.19 1.47 -1.77
N MET A 67 -9.40 0.76 -2.55
CA MET A 67 -9.67 0.53 -3.96
C MET A 67 -9.17 -0.82 -4.43
N ASP A 68 -9.92 -1.41 -5.33
CA ASP A 68 -9.48 -2.56 -6.12
C ASP A 68 -8.99 -2.05 -7.48
N ILE A 69 -7.76 -2.39 -7.84
CA ILE A 69 -7.12 -1.92 -9.07
C ILE A 69 -7.37 -2.82 -10.28
N THR A 70 -8.13 -3.90 -10.12
CA THR A 70 -8.30 -4.92 -11.16
C THR A 70 -8.76 -4.34 -12.50
N LEU A 71 -9.65 -3.34 -12.49
CA LEU A 71 -10.12 -2.66 -13.71
C LEU A 71 -9.10 -1.73 -14.36
N TYR A 72 -8.07 -1.31 -13.66
CA TYR A 72 -7.07 -0.33 -14.12
C TYR A 72 -5.73 -0.97 -14.47
N ARG A 73 -5.62 -2.30 -14.34
CA ARG A 73 -4.38 -3.03 -14.67
C ARG A 73 -4.27 -3.24 -16.16
N ASP A 74 -3.12 -2.89 -16.72
CA ASP A 74 -2.77 -3.04 -18.13
C ASP A 74 -2.23 -4.42 -18.50
N ASP A 75 -1.91 -5.26 -17.50
CA ASP A 75 -1.40 -6.62 -17.67
C ASP A 75 -2.49 -7.71 -17.68
N LEU A 76 -3.76 -7.33 -17.57
CA LEU A 76 -4.90 -8.25 -17.50
C LEU A 76 -5.84 -8.06 -18.71
N SER A 77 -5.59 -8.83 -19.76
CA SER A 77 -6.38 -8.78 -21.00
C SER A 77 -7.75 -9.47 -20.95
N GLU A 78 -8.15 -10.11 -19.84
CA GLU A 78 -9.36 -10.95 -19.76
C GLU A 78 -10.18 -10.80 -18.47
N ILE A 79 -10.43 -9.59 -17.96
CA ILE A 79 -11.26 -9.43 -16.74
C ILE A 79 -12.58 -8.69 -17.04
N ALA A 80 -13.33 -9.19 -18.00
CA ALA A 80 -14.69 -8.70 -18.24
C ALA A 80 -15.78 -9.42 -17.41
N SER A 81 -15.44 -10.29 -16.46
CA SER A 81 -16.44 -11.19 -15.84
C SER A 81 -16.38 -11.35 -14.31
N LEU A 82 -15.67 -10.49 -13.57
CA LEU A 82 -15.72 -10.52 -12.10
C LEU A 82 -16.71 -9.47 -11.58
N PRO A 83 -17.79 -9.88 -10.87
CA PRO A 83 -18.85 -8.95 -10.42
C PRO A 83 -18.39 -7.87 -9.42
N ASP A 84 -17.25 -8.05 -8.76
CA ASP A 84 -16.73 -7.15 -7.72
C ASP A 84 -15.41 -6.46 -8.11
N ALA A 85 -15.01 -6.55 -9.37
CA ALA A 85 -13.76 -5.93 -9.83
C ALA A 85 -13.94 -4.41 -9.98
N GLY A 86 -13.17 -3.63 -9.23
CA GLY A 86 -13.08 -2.18 -9.37
C GLY A 86 -13.87 -1.37 -8.36
N GLU A 87 -14.30 -1.95 -7.26
CA GLU A 87 -14.89 -1.18 -6.18
C GLU A 87 -13.86 -0.25 -5.53
N ALA A 88 -14.20 1.03 -5.47
CA ALA A 88 -13.42 2.03 -4.75
C ALA A 88 -14.32 2.79 -3.78
N HIS A 89 -13.82 3.04 -2.58
CA HIS A 89 -14.49 3.85 -1.57
C HIS A 89 -13.52 4.91 -1.05
N PHE A 90 -13.88 6.17 -1.25
CA PHE A 90 -13.09 7.32 -0.82
C PHE A 90 -13.93 8.19 0.12
N PRO A 91 -13.84 8.00 1.45
CA PRO A 91 -14.62 8.78 2.42
C PRO A 91 -14.38 10.29 2.28
N GLY A 92 -15.45 11.04 1.99
CA GLY A 92 -15.35 12.48 1.76
C GLY A 92 -14.78 12.89 0.40
N GLY A 93 -14.56 11.94 -0.51
CA GLY A 93 -13.98 12.16 -1.84
C GLY A 93 -12.49 12.41 -1.84
N VAL A 94 -11.91 12.56 -3.02
CA VAL A 94 -10.45 12.74 -3.22
C VAL A 94 -10.08 14.20 -3.55
N THR A 95 -11.04 15.00 -4.03
CA THR A 95 -10.77 16.35 -4.53
C THR A 95 -10.23 17.25 -3.42
N GLY A 96 -9.09 17.90 -3.67
CA GLY A 96 -8.43 18.78 -2.74
C GLY A 96 -7.70 18.09 -1.58
N ARG A 97 -7.69 16.75 -1.53
CA ARG A 97 -7.08 15.96 -0.45
C ARG A 97 -5.66 15.55 -0.81
N ASP A 98 -4.85 15.35 0.23
CA ASP A 98 -3.56 14.65 0.11
C ASP A 98 -3.82 13.15 0.25
N VAL A 99 -3.91 12.48 -0.90
CA VAL A 99 -4.21 11.05 -0.96
C VAL A 99 -2.93 10.26 -0.78
N ILE A 100 -2.91 9.37 0.20
CA ILE A 100 -1.78 8.47 0.45
C ILE A 100 -2.22 7.05 0.10
N LEU A 101 -1.72 6.55 -1.02
CA LEU A 101 -1.90 5.15 -1.44
C LEU A 101 -1.03 4.24 -0.56
N VAL A 102 -1.62 3.19 -0.02
CA VAL A 102 -0.93 2.23 0.83
C VAL A 102 -0.96 0.85 0.20
N ASP A 103 0.21 0.25 0.02
CA ASP A 103 0.35 -1.10 -0.52
C ASP A 103 1.38 -1.92 0.27
N ASP A 104 1.40 -3.22 0.10
CA ASP A 104 2.35 -4.11 0.76
C ASP A 104 3.73 -4.08 0.08
N VAL A 105 3.80 -4.28 -1.24
CA VAL A 105 5.06 -4.37 -2.00
C VAL A 105 4.99 -3.54 -3.27
N ILE A 106 6.00 -2.70 -3.50
CA ILE A 106 6.23 -2.12 -4.83
C ILE A 106 7.28 -2.94 -5.58
N TYR A 107 6.94 -3.28 -6.81
CA TYR A 107 7.77 -4.05 -7.74
C TYR A 107 8.00 -3.25 -9.04
N THR A 108 7.21 -3.48 -10.06
CA THR A 108 7.34 -2.81 -11.36
C THR A 108 6.82 -1.36 -11.35
N GLY A 109 5.93 -1.03 -10.43
CA GLY A 109 5.20 0.25 -10.38
C GLY A 109 3.82 0.21 -11.05
N ARG A 110 3.43 -0.90 -11.68
CA ARG A 110 2.17 -1.00 -12.43
C ARG A 110 0.95 -0.93 -11.53
N THR A 111 1.00 -1.54 -10.35
CA THR A 111 -0.06 -1.42 -9.33
C THR A 111 -0.26 0.03 -8.88
N ALA A 112 0.82 0.74 -8.58
CA ALA A 112 0.76 2.14 -8.17
C ALA A 112 0.22 3.04 -9.30
N ARG A 113 0.62 2.80 -10.54
CA ARG A 113 0.08 3.53 -11.70
C ARG A 113 -1.43 3.33 -11.83
N ALA A 114 -1.89 2.08 -11.74
CA ALA A 114 -3.33 1.76 -11.82
C ALA A 114 -4.11 2.42 -10.67
N ALA A 115 -3.56 2.43 -9.46
CA ALA A 115 -4.17 3.10 -8.30
C ALA A 115 -4.27 4.62 -8.49
N MET A 116 -3.23 5.27 -9.00
CA MET A 116 -3.27 6.70 -9.33
C MET A 116 -4.36 7.01 -10.36
N GLU A 117 -4.49 6.19 -11.38
CA GLU A 117 -5.53 6.34 -12.41
C GLU A 117 -6.94 6.27 -11.80
N GLY A 118 -7.17 5.33 -10.88
CA GLY A 118 -8.43 5.22 -10.15
C GLY A 118 -8.74 6.44 -9.27
N VAL A 119 -7.73 7.02 -8.63
CA VAL A 119 -7.89 8.26 -7.85
C VAL A 119 -8.23 9.43 -8.77
N PHE A 120 -7.56 9.59 -9.90
CA PHE A 120 -7.88 10.65 -10.88
C PHE A 120 -9.26 10.50 -11.49
N ALA A 121 -9.74 9.28 -11.69
CA ALA A 121 -11.12 9.04 -12.16
C ALA A 121 -12.18 9.50 -11.14
N ALA A 122 -11.84 9.54 -9.85
CA ALA A 122 -12.73 9.96 -8.77
C ALA A 122 -12.73 11.47 -8.50
N GLY A 123 -11.73 12.21 -8.96
CA GLY A 123 -11.62 13.64 -8.74
C GLY A 123 -10.21 14.19 -8.92
N ARG A 124 -9.98 15.39 -8.40
CA ARG A 124 -8.67 16.07 -8.48
C ARG A 124 -8.04 16.22 -7.09
N PRO A 125 -7.20 15.29 -6.64
CA PRO A 125 -6.48 15.42 -5.38
C PRO A 125 -5.48 16.58 -5.41
N SER A 126 -5.13 17.13 -4.24
CA SER A 126 -4.03 18.10 -4.11
C SER A 126 -2.69 17.43 -4.35
N SER A 127 -2.52 16.22 -3.84
CA SER A 127 -1.34 15.39 -4.10
C SER A 127 -1.72 13.91 -4.02
N ILE A 128 -0.88 13.07 -4.65
CA ILE A 128 -0.89 11.62 -4.44
C ILE A 128 0.49 11.21 -3.95
N GLN A 129 0.52 10.53 -2.82
CA GLN A 129 1.73 9.98 -2.22
C GLN A 129 1.59 8.46 -2.16
N LEU A 130 2.71 7.75 -2.16
CA LEU A 130 2.75 6.29 -2.11
C LEU A 130 3.52 5.80 -0.89
N CYS A 131 2.87 4.97 -0.10
CA CYS A 131 3.43 4.30 1.07
C CYS A 131 3.42 2.79 0.85
N VAL A 132 4.57 2.15 0.96
CA VAL A 132 4.70 0.70 0.83
C VAL A 132 5.46 0.11 2.01
N LEU A 133 5.10 -1.09 2.42
CA LEU A 133 5.86 -1.80 3.45
C LEU A 133 7.23 -2.23 2.92
N VAL A 134 7.27 -2.72 1.68
CA VAL A 134 8.50 -3.23 1.04
C VAL A 134 8.68 -2.65 -0.35
N ASP A 135 9.88 -2.18 -0.63
CA ASP A 135 10.36 -1.92 -1.99
C ASP A 135 11.37 -3.01 -2.39
N ARG A 136 11.03 -3.80 -3.41
CA ARG A 136 11.88 -4.89 -3.88
C ARG A 136 12.72 -4.57 -5.12
N GLY A 137 12.61 -3.35 -5.65
CA GLY A 137 13.26 -2.94 -6.89
C GLY A 137 12.56 -3.43 -8.15
N HIS A 138 13.28 -3.49 -9.27
CA HIS A 138 12.82 -3.94 -10.59
C HIS A 138 11.71 -3.09 -11.23
N ARG A 139 11.80 -1.77 -11.08
CA ARG A 139 10.86 -0.85 -11.71
C ARG A 139 10.82 -1.01 -13.23
N GLU A 140 9.63 -0.95 -13.79
CA GLU A 140 9.38 -0.80 -15.23
C GLU A 140 8.81 0.58 -15.57
N LEU A 141 8.31 1.30 -14.56
CA LEU A 141 7.77 2.66 -14.68
C LEU A 141 8.56 3.61 -13.75
N PRO A 142 8.63 4.92 -14.06
CA PRO A 142 9.34 5.90 -13.26
C PRO A 142 8.54 6.30 -12.01
N ILE A 143 8.18 5.32 -11.19
CA ILE A 143 7.40 5.48 -9.96
C ILE A 143 8.24 5.05 -8.77
N ARG A 144 8.28 5.90 -7.74
CA ARG A 144 8.94 5.62 -6.45
C ARG A 144 7.95 5.85 -5.32
N ALA A 145 8.06 5.02 -4.28
CA ALA A 145 7.31 5.27 -3.06
C ALA A 145 7.91 6.45 -2.28
N ASP A 146 7.04 7.27 -1.71
CA ASP A 146 7.43 8.38 -0.83
C ASP A 146 7.82 7.88 0.56
N TYR A 147 7.20 6.78 1.00
CA TYR A 147 7.41 6.15 2.29
C TYR A 147 7.65 4.67 2.08
N VAL A 148 8.77 4.17 2.57
CA VAL A 148 9.18 2.78 2.42
C VAL A 148 9.52 2.18 3.78
N GLY A 149 8.85 1.09 4.14
CA GLY A 149 9.13 0.37 5.38
C GLY A 149 10.51 -0.28 5.35
N LYS A 150 10.80 -1.04 4.30
CA LYS A 150 12.10 -1.68 4.09
C LYS A 150 12.42 -1.82 2.61
N ASN A 151 13.65 -1.47 2.24
CA ASN A 151 14.20 -1.80 0.93
C ASN A 151 14.80 -3.21 0.97
N ILE A 152 14.34 -4.08 0.07
CA ILE A 152 14.80 -5.47 -0.01
C ILE A 152 15.13 -5.76 -1.47
N PRO A 153 16.35 -5.43 -1.92
CA PRO A 153 16.77 -5.80 -3.27
C PRO A 153 16.68 -7.31 -3.47
N THR A 154 15.94 -7.72 -4.49
CA THR A 154 15.72 -9.14 -4.81
C THR A 154 16.26 -9.44 -6.20
N SER A 155 16.50 -10.72 -6.48
CA SER A 155 16.67 -11.19 -7.86
C SER A 155 15.30 -11.39 -8.53
N ARG A 156 15.29 -11.60 -9.85
CA ARG A 156 14.05 -11.92 -10.57
C ARG A 156 13.46 -13.27 -10.19
N ASP A 157 14.33 -14.19 -9.73
CA ASP A 157 13.95 -15.54 -9.27
C ASP A 157 13.53 -15.57 -7.79
N GLU A 158 13.35 -14.42 -7.18
CA GLU A 158 12.92 -14.28 -5.79
C GLU A 158 11.57 -13.59 -5.70
N MET A 159 10.83 -13.91 -4.67
CA MET A 159 9.53 -13.33 -4.37
C MET A 159 9.45 -12.87 -2.92
N ILE A 160 8.96 -11.67 -2.71
CA ILE A 160 8.57 -11.17 -1.39
C ILE A 160 7.11 -11.55 -1.15
N SER A 161 6.85 -12.16 -0.01
CA SER A 161 5.50 -12.42 0.49
C SER A 161 5.27 -11.64 1.76
N VAL A 162 4.28 -10.75 1.74
CA VAL A 162 3.77 -10.08 2.93
C VAL A 162 2.53 -10.83 3.37
N THR A 163 2.43 -11.14 4.66
CA THR A 163 1.25 -11.74 5.26
C THR A 163 0.58 -10.76 6.21
N VAL A 164 -0.75 -10.68 6.15
CA VAL A 164 -1.56 -9.90 7.07
C VAL A 164 -2.70 -10.77 7.61
N PRO A 165 -2.98 -10.78 8.93
CA PRO A 165 -3.95 -11.70 9.53
C PRO A 165 -5.33 -11.63 8.90
N GLN A 166 -5.81 -10.45 8.53
CA GLN A 166 -7.13 -10.21 7.96
C GLN A 166 -7.32 -10.84 6.56
N VAL A 167 -6.24 -11.06 5.83
CA VAL A 167 -6.27 -11.61 4.46
C VAL A 167 -5.78 -13.06 4.44
N ASP A 168 -4.72 -13.34 5.18
CA ASP A 168 -3.97 -14.60 5.05
C ASP A 168 -4.23 -15.56 6.22
N GLY A 169 -4.86 -15.11 7.31
CA GLY A 169 -5.13 -15.93 8.50
C GLY A 169 -3.88 -16.34 9.28
N VAL A 170 -2.74 -15.74 8.98
CA VAL A 170 -1.44 -16.00 9.64
C VAL A 170 -0.84 -14.68 10.15
N PRO A 171 0.11 -14.72 11.11
CA PRO A 171 0.70 -13.52 11.67
C PRO A 171 1.30 -12.58 10.62
N LEU A 172 1.26 -11.29 10.94
CA LEU A 172 1.88 -10.23 10.15
C LEU A 172 3.38 -10.49 9.99
N GLY A 173 3.87 -10.42 8.76
CA GLY A 173 5.30 -10.65 8.49
C GLY A 173 5.68 -10.46 7.04
N VAL A 174 6.98 -10.49 6.80
CA VAL A 174 7.59 -10.41 5.46
C VAL A 174 8.56 -11.56 5.28
N LYS A 175 8.37 -12.34 4.25
CA LYS A 175 9.18 -13.52 3.91
C LYS A 175 9.74 -13.43 2.50
N LEU A 176 10.91 -14.01 2.31
CA LEU A 176 11.57 -14.16 1.02
C LEU A 176 11.52 -15.62 0.59
N PHE A 177 11.16 -15.83 -0.66
CA PHE A 177 11.13 -17.15 -1.30
C PHE A 177 11.96 -17.16 -2.58
N SER A 178 12.51 -18.32 -2.93
CA SER A 178 13.04 -18.62 -4.26
C SER A 178 11.94 -19.20 -5.13
N LEU A 179 11.90 -18.79 -6.40
CA LEU A 179 10.98 -19.31 -7.41
C LEU A 179 11.53 -20.57 -8.11
N ARG A 180 12.78 -20.95 -7.83
CA ARG A 180 13.42 -22.16 -8.35
C ARG A 180 12.97 -23.41 -7.62
#